data_5c5e999a1e1ed7d8be756841a832f815
#
_entry.id   5c5e999a1e1ed7d8be756841a832f815
#
_cell.length_a   1.000
_cell.length_b   1.000
_cell.length_c   1.000
_cell.angle_alpha   90.00
_cell.angle_beta   90.00
_cell.angle_gamma   90.00
#
_symmetry.space_group_name_H-M   'P 1'
#
loop_
_entity.id
_entity.type
_entity.pdbx_description
1 polymer ?
#
loop_
_entity_poly.entity_id
_entity_poly.type
_entity_poly.pdbx_seq_one_letter_code
_entity_poly.pdbx_strand_id
1 'polypeptide(L)'
;MLRTTADMLKDKRKIILVHGNADMDAFCSAYALSKSFPPAVICAPGGMDRVTKSVIEKIGVEILSEYTSEGYDLTVVVDTSSPEQFSPGIVEVPEGSIVIDHHRPTGKWDGMHFLCDDSKVSCAELVYDIIKAADIEVDRETAITLLGGMLTDSGHFQYADPKLMMTFAEILEHYNIHMDEAMSLTKNEQSMSERVAVMKTVGNSRFDRVGDMVIAVAEGKSYESASCKALMTCGADVVFVASQRDEEFRLSARASQEMIRRGIHLGDILKGLGEETSTDGGGHGGAAGMSGIGDVEAMLHMCMKRTMHEFREIKKRSELS
;
A
#
# COMPACT_ATOMS: atom_id res chain seq x y z
N MET A 1 -27.92 -9.88 -6.77
CA MET A 1 -26.54 -10.41 -6.95
C MET A 1 -25.91 -10.80 -5.65
N LEU A 2 -25.84 -9.97 -4.59
CA LEU A 2 -25.22 -10.31 -3.30
C LEU A 2 -25.73 -11.64 -2.71
N ARG A 3 -27.06 -11.81 -2.55
CA ARG A 3 -27.65 -13.06 -2.04
C ARG A 3 -27.32 -14.28 -2.90
N THR A 4 -27.35 -14.13 -4.23
CA THR A 4 -27.00 -15.18 -5.18
C THR A 4 -25.54 -15.63 -4.99
N THR A 5 -24.62 -14.67 -4.89
CA THR A 5 -23.20 -14.95 -4.62
C THR A 5 -23.03 -15.64 -3.27
N ALA A 6 -23.71 -15.16 -2.22
CA ALA A 6 -23.68 -15.78 -0.91
C ALA A 6 -24.18 -17.24 -0.95
N ASP A 7 -25.27 -17.50 -1.68
CA ASP A 7 -25.80 -18.87 -1.81
C ASP A 7 -24.87 -19.79 -2.62
N MET A 8 -24.13 -19.27 -3.58
CA MET A 8 -23.11 -20.02 -4.33
C MET A 8 -21.88 -20.37 -3.47
N LEU A 9 -21.59 -19.57 -2.45
CA LEU A 9 -20.47 -19.79 -1.52
C LEU A 9 -20.79 -20.86 -0.44
N LYS A 10 -22.06 -21.12 -0.15
CA LYS A 10 -22.46 -22.06 0.91
C LYS A 10 -22.09 -23.50 0.56
N ASP A 11 -21.78 -24.28 1.60
CA ASP A 11 -21.61 -25.75 1.58
C ASP A 11 -20.62 -26.29 0.53
N LYS A 12 -19.69 -25.45 0.06
CA LYS A 12 -18.63 -25.82 -0.87
C LYS A 12 -17.26 -25.73 -0.21
N ARG A 13 -16.37 -26.64 -0.58
CA ARG A 13 -14.96 -26.52 -0.24
C ARG A 13 -14.29 -25.54 -1.22
N LYS A 14 -13.82 -24.42 -0.71
CA LYS A 14 -13.32 -23.31 -1.52
C LYS A 14 -11.82 -23.10 -1.41
N ILE A 15 -11.22 -22.68 -2.52
CA ILE A 15 -9.93 -22.00 -2.53
C ILE A 15 -10.15 -20.55 -2.93
N ILE A 16 -9.70 -19.61 -2.09
CA ILE A 16 -9.85 -18.17 -2.29
C ILE A 16 -8.52 -17.61 -2.76
N LEU A 17 -8.49 -17.10 -3.97
CA LEU A 17 -7.32 -16.51 -4.62
C LEU A 17 -7.30 -15.00 -4.43
N VAL A 18 -6.12 -14.46 -4.19
CA VAL A 18 -5.83 -13.02 -4.19
C VAL A 18 -4.71 -12.70 -5.18
N HIS A 19 -4.61 -11.45 -5.61
CA HIS A 19 -3.62 -10.98 -6.58
C HIS A 19 -2.17 -11.14 -6.09
N GLY A 20 -1.19 -11.01 -7.00
CA GLY A 20 0.23 -11.03 -6.65
C GLY A 20 0.65 -9.83 -5.80
N ASN A 21 1.49 -10.07 -4.79
CA ASN A 21 1.83 -9.07 -3.78
C ASN A 21 0.59 -8.46 -3.10
N ALA A 22 -0.37 -9.34 -2.74
CA ALA A 22 -1.68 -8.96 -2.22
C ALA A 22 -1.55 -8.03 -1.00
N ASP A 23 -2.37 -7.00 -1.02
CA ASP A 23 -2.42 -5.99 0.03
C ASP A 23 -3.43 -6.34 1.14
N MET A 24 -3.67 -5.39 2.03
CA MET A 24 -4.56 -5.59 3.17
C MET A 24 -6.01 -5.78 2.75
N ASP A 25 -6.49 -5.10 1.69
CA ASP A 25 -7.89 -5.24 1.28
C ASP A 25 -8.16 -6.62 0.70
N ALA A 26 -7.29 -7.10 -0.19
CA ALA A 26 -7.34 -8.44 -0.75
C ALA A 26 -7.32 -9.52 0.35
N PHE A 27 -6.38 -9.41 1.31
CA PHE A 27 -6.27 -10.37 2.42
C PHE A 27 -7.49 -10.33 3.34
N CYS A 28 -7.92 -9.14 3.79
CA CYS A 28 -9.04 -8.99 4.73
C CYS A 28 -10.34 -9.49 4.12
N SER A 29 -10.56 -9.25 2.85
CA SER A 29 -11.67 -9.75 2.07
C SER A 29 -11.66 -11.28 1.98
N ALA A 30 -10.51 -11.88 1.63
CA ALA A 30 -10.37 -13.34 1.57
C ALA A 30 -10.54 -13.99 2.95
N TYR A 31 -9.98 -13.38 4.00
CA TYR A 31 -10.10 -13.85 5.38
C TYR A 31 -11.56 -13.86 5.85
N ALA A 32 -12.27 -12.74 5.66
CA ALA A 32 -13.66 -12.63 6.05
C ALA A 32 -14.56 -13.64 5.32
N LEU A 33 -14.34 -13.85 4.01
CA LEU A 33 -15.05 -14.89 3.25
C LEU A 33 -14.72 -16.30 3.77
N SER A 34 -13.45 -16.58 4.09
CA SER A 34 -13.05 -17.91 4.58
C SER A 34 -13.70 -18.26 5.91
N LYS A 35 -13.85 -17.29 6.80
CA LYS A 35 -14.50 -17.44 8.10
C LYS A 35 -16.02 -17.52 7.98
N SER A 36 -16.62 -16.74 7.09
CA SER A 36 -18.09 -16.67 6.94
C SER A 36 -18.67 -17.83 6.15
N PHE A 37 -17.91 -18.41 5.23
CA PHE A 37 -18.34 -19.51 4.36
C PHE A 37 -17.37 -20.70 4.41
N PRO A 38 -17.21 -21.39 5.56
CA PRO A 38 -16.35 -22.58 5.65
C PRO A 38 -16.96 -23.77 4.85
N PRO A 39 -16.13 -24.78 4.44
CA PRO A 39 -14.67 -24.79 4.51
C PRO A 39 -14.02 -24.00 3.38
N ALA A 40 -13.00 -23.21 3.71
CA ALA A 40 -12.27 -22.44 2.73
C ALA A 40 -10.79 -22.27 3.14
N VAL A 41 -9.91 -22.17 2.15
CA VAL A 41 -8.49 -21.84 2.34
C VAL A 41 -8.13 -20.63 1.48
N ILE A 42 -7.15 -19.84 1.92
CA ILE A 42 -6.67 -18.67 1.20
C ILE A 42 -5.39 -19.05 0.48
N CYS A 43 -5.26 -18.63 -0.77
CA CYS A 43 -4.10 -18.86 -1.61
C CYS A 43 -3.60 -17.55 -2.23
N ALA A 44 -2.30 -17.28 -2.06
CA ALA A 44 -1.62 -16.10 -2.59
C ALA A 44 -0.39 -16.52 -3.42
N PRO A 45 -0.55 -16.93 -4.67
CA PRO A 45 0.55 -17.46 -5.49
C PRO A 45 1.68 -16.45 -5.70
N GLY A 46 1.36 -15.16 -5.77
CA GLY A 46 2.32 -14.06 -5.90
C GLY A 46 2.77 -13.46 -4.56
N GLY A 47 2.40 -14.10 -3.44
CA GLY A 47 2.70 -13.63 -2.09
C GLY A 47 1.87 -12.42 -1.65
N MET A 48 2.21 -11.90 -0.48
CA MET A 48 1.56 -10.75 0.16
C MET A 48 2.55 -9.61 0.35
N ASP A 49 2.06 -8.39 0.47
CA ASP A 49 2.88 -7.25 0.80
C ASP A 49 3.42 -7.31 2.26
N ARG A 50 4.31 -6.40 2.61
CA ARG A 50 4.98 -6.42 3.92
C ARG A 50 4.01 -6.18 5.09
N VAL A 51 3.04 -5.29 4.92
CA VAL A 51 2.08 -4.94 5.98
C VAL A 51 1.15 -6.13 6.21
N THR A 52 0.61 -6.67 5.13
CA THR A 52 -0.27 -7.82 5.12
C THR A 52 0.38 -9.06 5.75
N LYS A 53 1.66 -9.34 5.44
CA LYS A 53 2.42 -10.43 6.09
C LYS A 53 2.47 -10.30 7.60
N SER A 54 2.72 -9.09 8.10
CA SER A 54 2.75 -8.85 9.56
C SER A 54 1.39 -9.09 10.22
N VAL A 55 0.30 -8.78 9.52
CA VAL A 55 -1.06 -9.03 10.01
C VAL A 55 -1.38 -10.53 10.00
N ILE A 56 -1.03 -11.24 8.93
CA ILE A 56 -1.19 -12.70 8.82
C ILE A 56 -0.47 -13.42 9.97
N GLU A 57 0.76 -13.02 10.27
CA GLU A 57 1.53 -13.57 11.40
C GLU A 57 0.85 -13.32 12.74
N LYS A 58 0.25 -12.14 12.95
CA LYS A 58 -0.49 -11.79 14.18
C LYS A 58 -1.78 -12.62 14.34
N ILE A 59 -2.53 -12.79 13.25
CA ILE A 59 -3.79 -13.57 13.23
C ILE A 59 -3.50 -15.08 13.30
N GLY A 60 -2.34 -15.52 12.78
CA GLY A 60 -1.95 -16.93 12.78
C GLY A 60 -2.70 -17.78 11.75
N VAL A 61 -3.10 -17.20 10.61
CA VAL A 61 -3.78 -17.92 9.53
C VAL A 61 -2.77 -18.46 8.52
N GLU A 62 -3.00 -19.69 8.05
CA GLU A 62 -2.18 -20.32 7.02
C GLU A 62 -2.62 -19.86 5.63
N ILE A 63 -1.63 -19.48 4.81
CA ILE A 63 -1.83 -19.03 3.42
C ILE A 63 -1.05 -19.97 2.50
N LEU A 64 -1.75 -20.53 1.52
CA LEU A 64 -1.12 -21.37 0.49
C LEU A 64 -0.35 -20.49 -0.52
N SER A 65 0.85 -20.92 -0.88
CA SER A 65 1.69 -20.25 -1.89
C SER A 65 1.54 -20.82 -3.30
N GLU A 66 0.92 -21.99 -3.42
CA GLU A 66 0.73 -22.67 -4.70
C GLU A 66 -0.77 -22.94 -4.90
N TYR A 67 -1.26 -22.56 -6.09
CA TYR A 67 -2.63 -22.76 -6.45
C TYR A 67 -2.86 -24.11 -7.11
N THR A 68 -3.91 -24.79 -6.68
CA THR A 68 -4.52 -25.93 -7.38
C THR A 68 -6.03 -25.86 -7.21
N SER A 69 -6.77 -26.20 -8.26
CA SER A 69 -8.22 -26.39 -8.17
C SER A 69 -8.61 -27.81 -7.72
N GLU A 70 -7.66 -28.76 -7.71
CA GLU A 70 -7.91 -30.14 -7.32
C GLU A 70 -8.30 -30.24 -5.85
N GLY A 71 -9.41 -30.94 -5.58
CA GLY A 71 -9.93 -31.14 -4.23
C GLY A 71 -10.76 -29.98 -3.68
N TYR A 72 -11.06 -28.97 -4.50
CA TYR A 72 -11.98 -27.86 -4.19
C TYR A 72 -13.19 -27.87 -5.10
N ASP A 73 -14.35 -27.53 -4.56
CA ASP A 73 -15.61 -27.47 -5.32
C ASP A 73 -15.77 -26.13 -6.03
N LEU A 74 -15.03 -25.09 -5.57
CA LEU A 74 -15.16 -23.74 -6.05
C LEU A 74 -13.86 -22.95 -5.87
N THR A 75 -13.44 -22.27 -6.92
CA THR A 75 -12.43 -21.20 -6.85
C THR A 75 -13.14 -19.85 -6.71
N VAL A 76 -12.68 -19.05 -5.75
CA VAL A 76 -13.15 -17.66 -5.53
C VAL A 76 -11.97 -16.73 -5.71
N VAL A 77 -12.10 -15.77 -6.57
CA VAL A 77 -11.09 -14.71 -6.80
C VAL A 77 -11.57 -13.45 -6.10
N VAL A 78 -10.68 -12.80 -5.35
CA VAL A 78 -11.04 -11.62 -4.55
C VAL A 78 -10.08 -10.50 -4.85
N ASP A 79 -10.63 -9.29 -5.04
CA ASP A 79 -9.88 -8.05 -5.20
C ASP A 79 -8.83 -8.14 -6.33
N THR A 80 -9.26 -8.67 -7.46
CA THR A 80 -8.38 -8.95 -8.61
C THR A 80 -9.10 -8.59 -9.89
N SER A 81 -8.73 -7.49 -10.52
CA SER A 81 -9.43 -6.95 -11.69
C SER A 81 -9.15 -7.72 -12.98
N SER A 82 -8.05 -8.48 -13.03
CA SER A 82 -7.70 -9.30 -14.18
C SER A 82 -6.76 -10.47 -13.83
N PRO A 83 -6.77 -11.57 -14.63
CA PRO A 83 -5.90 -12.74 -14.40
C PRO A 83 -4.40 -12.42 -14.39
N GLU A 84 -3.96 -11.39 -15.12
CA GLU A 84 -2.55 -10.98 -15.17
C GLU A 84 -2.00 -10.51 -13.83
N GLN A 85 -2.86 -10.14 -12.90
CA GLN A 85 -2.46 -9.73 -11.55
C GLN A 85 -1.96 -10.89 -10.66
N PHE A 86 -2.11 -12.14 -11.07
CA PHE A 86 -1.52 -13.29 -10.37
C PHE A 86 -0.02 -13.48 -10.62
N SER A 87 0.64 -12.56 -11.35
CA SER A 87 2.08 -12.63 -11.63
C SER A 87 2.92 -12.83 -10.33
N PRO A 88 4.01 -13.66 -10.35
CA PRO A 88 4.68 -14.17 -11.55
C PRO A 88 4.17 -15.51 -12.09
N GLY A 89 3.17 -16.14 -11.52
CA GLY A 89 2.60 -17.40 -12.01
C GLY A 89 1.36 -17.20 -12.88
N ILE A 90 1.23 -17.98 -13.96
CA ILE A 90 -0.05 -18.06 -14.69
C ILE A 90 -0.97 -18.94 -13.87
N VAL A 91 -2.04 -18.37 -13.34
CA VAL A 91 -3.12 -19.08 -12.67
C VAL A 91 -4.28 -19.23 -13.63
N GLU A 92 -4.56 -20.45 -14.06
CA GLU A 92 -5.77 -20.76 -14.81
C GLU A 92 -6.94 -20.94 -13.83
N VAL A 93 -7.85 -19.97 -13.83
CA VAL A 93 -9.06 -20.02 -13.00
C VAL A 93 -10.13 -20.80 -13.75
N PRO A 94 -10.70 -21.87 -13.16
CA PRO A 94 -11.71 -22.69 -13.84
C PRO A 94 -12.98 -21.92 -14.17
N GLU A 95 -13.65 -22.27 -15.27
CA GLU A 95 -14.99 -21.78 -15.58
C GLU A 95 -15.99 -22.06 -14.42
N GLY A 96 -16.90 -21.14 -14.20
CA GLY A 96 -17.86 -21.21 -13.09
C GLY A 96 -17.31 -20.75 -11.75
N SER A 97 -16.06 -20.31 -11.68
CA SER A 97 -15.50 -19.64 -10.50
C SER A 97 -16.22 -18.32 -10.20
N ILE A 98 -16.08 -17.83 -8.98
CA ILE A 98 -16.65 -16.55 -8.57
C ILE A 98 -15.51 -15.52 -8.52
N VAL A 99 -15.75 -14.33 -9.08
CA VAL A 99 -14.87 -13.16 -8.95
C VAL A 99 -15.63 -12.09 -8.18
N ILE A 100 -15.05 -11.61 -7.09
CA ILE A 100 -15.57 -10.55 -6.22
C ILE A 100 -14.56 -9.41 -6.23
N ASP A 101 -14.95 -8.26 -6.80
CA ASP A 101 -14.03 -7.15 -6.99
C ASP A 101 -14.75 -5.80 -6.94
N HIS A 102 -14.05 -4.75 -6.54
CA HIS A 102 -14.54 -3.39 -6.54
C HIS A 102 -13.90 -2.51 -7.63
N HIS A 103 -12.94 -3.03 -8.37
CA HIS A 103 -12.31 -2.33 -9.47
C HIS A 103 -13.18 -2.36 -10.74
N ARG A 104 -12.96 -1.41 -11.65
CA ARG A 104 -13.67 -1.43 -12.95
C ARG A 104 -13.40 -2.72 -13.70
N PRO A 105 -14.46 -3.37 -14.22
CA PRO A 105 -14.30 -4.60 -14.97
C PRO A 105 -13.38 -4.42 -16.18
N THR A 106 -12.43 -5.31 -16.34
CA THR A 106 -11.51 -5.31 -17.49
C THR A 106 -12.02 -6.15 -18.68
N GLY A 107 -13.13 -6.90 -18.48
CA GLY A 107 -13.71 -7.81 -19.48
C GLY A 107 -12.91 -9.11 -19.68
N LYS A 108 -12.00 -9.47 -18.77
CA LYS A 108 -11.12 -10.63 -18.91
C LYS A 108 -11.54 -11.86 -18.10
N TRP A 109 -12.70 -11.82 -17.46
CA TRP A 109 -13.25 -12.88 -16.63
C TRP A 109 -14.42 -13.60 -17.33
N ASP A 110 -14.17 -14.11 -18.56
CA ASP A 110 -15.18 -14.82 -19.34
C ASP A 110 -15.56 -16.15 -18.66
N GLY A 111 -16.85 -16.49 -18.67
CA GLY A 111 -17.36 -17.74 -18.08
C GLY A 111 -17.41 -17.78 -16.55
N MET A 112 -17.09 -16.69 -15.86
CA MET A 112 -17.10 -16.58 -14.40
C MET A 112 -18.41 -15.98 -13.88
N HIS A 113 -18.75 -16.29 -12.62
CA HIS A 113 -19.76 -15.51 -11.88
C HIS A 113 -19.07 -14.25 -11.35
N PHE A 114 -19.33 -13.13 -12.02
CA PHE A 114 -18.65 -11.86 -11.72
C PHE A 114 -19.53 -10.95 -10.89
N LEU A 115 -19.14 -10.70 -9.64
CA LEU A 115 -19.73 -9.69 -8.77
C LEU A 115 -18.73 -8.55 -8.62
N CYS A 116 -18.97 -7.48 -9.34
CA CYS A 116 -18.18 -6.25 -9.25
C CYS A 116 -19.08 -5.07 -8.91
N ASP A 117 -18.58 -4.20 -8.02
CA ASP A 117 -19.23 -2.94 -7.70
C ASP A 117 -18.18 -1.82 -7.58
N ASP A 118 -17.94 -1.11 -8.69
CA ASP A 118 -16.97 -0.03 -8.78
C ASP A 118 -17.41 1.28 -8.07
N SER A 119 -18.57 1.26 -7.43
CA SER A 119 -19.00 2.32 -6.50
C SER A 119 -18.51 2.11 -5.08
N LYS A 120 -17.95 0.94 -4.76
CA LYS A 120 -17.36 0.63 -3.46
C LYS A 120 -15.91 1.12 -3.39
N VAL A 121 -15.50 1.56 -2.22
CA VAL A 121 -14.14 2.06 -1.98
C VAL A 121 -13.17 0.90 -1.72
N SER A 122 -13.66 -0.25 -1.23
CA SER A 122 -12.85 -1.44 -0.94
C SER A 122 -13.60 -2.73 -1.24
N CYS A 123 -12.87 -3.80 -1.53
CA CYS A 123 -13.43 -5.13 -1.66
C CYS A 123 -13.96 -5.65 -0.32
N ALA A 124 -13.33 -5.29 0.80
CA ALA A 124 -13.80 -5.64 2.15
C ALA A 124 -15.21 -5.10 2.43
N GLU A 125 -15.55 -3.92 1.93
CA GLU A 125 -16.93 -3.39 2.03
C GLU A 125 -17.92 -4.25 1.23
N LEU A 126 -17.56 -4.67 0.01
CA LEU A 126 -18.40 -5.53 -0.81
C LEU A 126 -18.57 -6.91 -0.19
N VAL A 127 -17.51 -7.47 0.38
CA VAL A 127 -17.53 -8.74 1.11
C VAL A 127 -18.45 -8.66 2.34
N TYR A 128 -18.39 -7.57 3.10
CA TYR A 128 -19.31 -7.36 4.22
C TYR A 128 -20.77 -7.33 3.77
N ASP A 129 -21.08 -6.69 2.64
CA ASP A 129 -22.43 -6.71 2.07
C ASP A 129 -22.88 -8.14 1.69
N ILE A 130 -21.98 -8.99 1.17
CA ILE A 130 -22.28 -10.41 0.89
C ILE A 130 -22.61 -11.17 2.18
N ILE A 131 -21.82 -10.96 3.22
CA ILE A 131 -21.97 -11.58 4.54
C ILE A 131 -23.33 -11.18 5.17
N LYS A 132 -23.66 -9.89 5.13
CA LYS A 132 -24.97 -9.37 5.56
C LYS A 132 -26.12 -9.98 4.75
N ALA A 133 -25.98 -10.06 3.42
CA ALA A 133 -26.99 -10.66 2.57
C ALA A 133 -27.19 -12.15 2.81
N ALA A 134 -26.22 -12.84 3.41
CA ALA A 134 -26.31 -14.23 3.84
C ALA A 134 -26.95 -14.41 5.22
N ASP A 135 -27.22 -13.33 5.96
CA ASP A 135 -27.63 -13.30 7.35
C ASP A 135 -26.60 -14.01 8.28
N ILE A 136 -25.30 -13.84 7.98
CA ILE A 136 -24.20 -14.43 8.76
C ILE A 136 -23.68 -13.39 9.75
N GLU A 137 -23.54 -13.78 11.00
CA GLU A 137 -22.86 -13.03 12.05
C GLU A 137 -21.39 -13.45 12.08
N VAL A 138 -20.47 -12.51 12.00
CA VAL A 138 -19.02 -12.80 12.07
C VAL A 138 -18.51 -12.64 13.49
N ASP A 139 -17.38 -13.26 13.79
CA ASP A 139 -16.70 -13.01 15.05
C ASP A 139 -16.00 -11.62 15.04
N ARG A 140 -15.65 -11.16 16.23
CA ARG A 140 -15.03 -9.82 16.41
C ARG A 140 -13.70 -9.67 15.68
N GLU A 141 -12.90 -10.73 15.57
CA GLU A 141 -11.62 -10.73 14.85
C GLU A 141 -11.85 -10.52 13.35
N THR A 142 -12.82 -11.20 12.77
CA THR A 142 -13.22 -11.03 11.37
C THR A 142 -13.75 -9.61 11.12
N ALA A 143 -14.54 -9.06 12.04
CA ALA A 143 -15.03 -7.68 11.93
C ALA A 143 -13.88 -6.66 11.96
N ILE A 144 -12.91 -6.80 12.87
CA ILE A 144 -11.70 -5.95 12.91
C ILE A 144 -10.90 -6.09 11.61
N THR A 145 -10.79 -7.29 11.07
CA THR A 145 -10.08 -7.55 9.82
C THR A 145 -10.74 -6.86 8.64
N LEU A 146 -12.06 -6.92 8.51
CA LEU A 146 -12.82 -6.16 7.50
C LEU A 146 -12.57 -4.65 7.60
N LEU A 147 -12.59 -4.09 8.82
CA LEU A 147 -12.27 -2.68 9.04
C LEU A 147 -10.84 -2.35 8.60
N GLY A 148 -9.89 -3.27 8.74
CA GLY A 148 -8.50 -3.12 8.27
C GLY A 148 -8.41 -2.96 6.76
N GLY A 149 -9.12 -3.78 5.97
CA GLY A 149 -9.22 -3.65 4.52
C GLY A 149 -9.83 -2.30 4.11
N MET A 150 -10.99 -1.96 4.68
CA MET A 150 -11.65 -0.67 4.42
C MET A 150 -10.77 0.54 4.73
N LEU A 151 -9.95 0.49 5.81
CA LEU A 151 -9.04 1.56 6.19
C LEU A 151 -7.90 1.72 5.19
N THR A 152 -7.29 0.62 4.77
CA THR A 152 -6.12 0.69 3.89
C THR A 152 -6.48 1.19 2.51
N ASP A 153 -7.55 0.68 1.94
CA ASP A 153 -7.94 1.02 0.58
C ASP A 153 -8.55 2.42 0.47
N SER A 154 -9.25 2.87 1.51
CA SER A 154 -9.69 4.26 1.61
C SER A 154 -8.56 5.27 1.93
N GLY A 155 -7.31 4.81 2.03
CA GLY A 155 -6.20 5.68 2.45
C GLY A 155 -6.41 6.26 3.84
N HIS A 156 -6.89 5.46 4.79
CA HIS A 156 -7.28 5.90 6.13
C HIS A 156 -8.33 7.04 6.08
N PHE A 157 -9.37 6.81 5.29
CA PHE A 157 -10.50 7.70 5.00
C PHE A 157 -10.19 8.91 4.12
N GLN A 158 -8.99 9.04 3.58
CA GLN A 158 -8.66 10.13 2.66
C GLN A 158 -9.53 10.09 1.38
N TYR A 159 -9.92 8.89 0.94
CA TYR A 159 -10.72 8.64 -0.25
C TYR A 159 -12.08 8.00 0.08
N ALA A 160 -12.49 8.02 1.37
CA ALA A 160 -13.75 7.44 1.80
C ALA A 160 -14.94 8.25 1.27
N ASP A 161 -15.98 7.54 0.86
CA ASP A 161 -17.27 8.10 0.58
C ASP A 161 -18.21 8.01 1.82
N PRO A 162 -19.37 8.67 1.82
CA PRO A 162 -20.30 8.59 2.96
C PRO A 162 -20.82 7.17 3.24
N LYS A 163 -20.92 6.30 2.22
CA LYS A 163 -21.41 4.93 2.39
C LYS A 163 -20.40 4.08 3.15
N LEU A 164 -19.13 4.13 2.75
CA LEU A 164 -18.06 3.46 3.49
C LEU A 164 -18.01 3.91 4.95
N MET A 165 -18.12 5.23 5.20
CA MET A 165 -18.14 5.76 6.57
C MET A 165 -19.29 5.22 7.41
N MET A 166 -20.50 5.09 6.82
CA MET A 166 -21.65 4.49 7.50
C MET A 166 -21.45 3.01 7.77
N THR A 167 -20.97 2.24 6.78
CA THR A 167 -20.67 0.80 6.94
C THR A 167 -19.60 0.59 8.01
N PHE A 168 -18.56 1.40 7.98
CA PHE A 168 -17.48 1.34 8.97
C PHE A 168 -18.00 1.62 10.39
N ALA A 169 -18.81 2.68 10.57
CA ALA A 169 -19.40 3.02 11.86
C ALA A 169 -20.37 1.92 12.36
N GLU A 170 -21.17 1.33 11.46
CA GLU A 170 -22.05 0.20 11.77
C GLU A 170 -21.26 -0.98 12.37
N ILE A 171 -20.12 -1.36 11.73
CA ILE A 171 -19.28 -2.45 12.22
C ILE A 171 -18.67 -2.13 13.59
N LEU A 172 -18.14 -0.90 13.76
CA LEU A 172 -17.60 -0.48 15.07
C LEU A 172 -18.63 -0.60 16.19
N GLU A 173 -19.85 -0.10 15.95
CA GLU A 173 -20.92 -0.10 16.92
C GLU A 173 -21.42 -1.52 17.21
N HIS A 174 -21.71 -2.29 16.15
CA HIS A 174 -22.29 -3.64 16.27
C HIS A 174 -21.39 -4.60 17.03
N TYR A 175 -20.08 -4.59 16.73
CA TYR A 175 -19.09 -5.49 17.35
C TYR A 175 -18.36 -4.87 18.54
N ASN A 176 -18.77 -3.68 19.00
CA ASN A 176 -18.14 -2.94 20.10
C ASN A 176 -16.62 -2.84 19.94
N ILE A 177 -16.18 -2.38 18.76
CA ILE A 177 -14.78 -2.20 18.40
C ILE A 177 -14.42 -0.71 18.55
N HIS A 178 -13.30 -0.42 19.23
CA HIS A 178 -12.78 0.93 19.27
C HIS A 178 -11.96 1.26 18.02
N MET A 179 -11.98 2.52 17.59
CA MET A 179 -11.26 2.99 16.40
C MET A 179 -9.77 2.67 16.45
N ASP A 180 -9.14 2.78 17.62
CA ASP A 180 -7.71 2.49 17.79
C ASP A 180 -7.37 1.01 17.57
N GLU A 181 -8.29 0.09 17.84
CA GLU A 181 -8.13 -1.34 17.55
C GLU A 181 -8.13 -1.58 16.04
N ALA A 182 -9.11 -1.03 15.31
CA ALA A 182 -9.15 -1.11 13.85
C ALA A 182 -7.91 -0.48 13.22
N MET A 183 -7.51 0.71 13.69
CA MET A 183 -6.30 1.40 13.25
C MET A 183 -5.02 0.64 13.58
N SER A 184 -4.98 -0.12 14.69
CA SER A 184 -3.79 -0.85 15.11
C SER A 184 -3.44 -2.00 14.17
N LEU A 185 -4.44 -2.58 13.50
CA LEU A 185 -4.23 -3.67 12.54
C LEU A 185 -3.39 -3.19 11.33
N THR A 186 -3.62 -1.97 10.89
CA THR A 186 -2.96 -1.38 9.72
C THR A 186 -1.67 -0.63 10.05
N LYS A 187 -1.38 -0.44 11.35
CA LYS A 187 -0.15 0.21 11.79
C LYS A 187 1.04 -0.72 11.56
N ASN A 188 1.93 -0.28 10.71
CA ASN A 188 3.26 -0.89 10.60
C ASN A 188 4.03 -0.53 11.88
N GLU A 189 4.14 -1.46 12.83
CA GLU A 189 4.91 -1.24 14.04
C GLU A 189 6.38 -1.06 13.67
N GLN A 190 6.85 0.18 13.79
CA GLN A 190 8.27 0.46 13.64
C GLN A 190 9.03 -0.25 14.75
N SER A 191 10.05 -1.02 14.36
CA SER A 191 10.95 -1.63 15.35
C SER A 191 11.62 -0.57 16.22
N MET A 192 12.04 -0.93 17.42
CA MET A 192 12.78 -0.01 18.29
C MET A 192 14.02 0.53 17.57
N SER A 193 14.71 -0.30 16.78
CA SER A 193 15.87 0.11 15.99
C SER A 193 15.52 1.15 14.94
N GLU A 194 14.39 0.97 14.22
CA GLU A 194 13.89 1.95 13.26
C GLU A 194 13.52 3.27 13.94
N ARG A 195 12.76 3.22 15.04
CA ARG A 195 12.37 4.42 15.80
C ARG A 195 13.58 5.22 16.27
N VAL A 196 14.57 4.54 16.83
CA VAL A 196 15.81 5.17 17.30
C VAL A 196 16.63 5.75 16.15
N ALA A 197 16.72 5.02 15.01
CA ALA A 197 17.43 5.52 13.83
C ALA A 197 16.75 6.75 13.24
N VAL A 198 15.42 6.73 13.08
CA VAL A 198 14.63 7.88 12.59
C VAL A 198 14.79 9.08 13.51
N MET A 199 14.66 8.91 14.83
CA MET A 199 14.82 10.00 15.79
C MET A 199 16.22 10.64 15.73
N LYS A 200 17.28 9.83 15.60
CA LYS A 200 18.66 10.34 15.44
C LYS A 200 18.81 11.11 14.14
N THR A 201 18.27 10.58 13.02
CA THR A 201 18.35 11.21 11.70
C THR A 201 17.60 12.54 11.69
N VAL A 202 16.41 12.60 12.29
CA VAL A 202 15.65 13.86 12.43
C VAL A 202 16.42 14.86 13.30
N GLY A 203 17.01 14.42 14.40
CA GLY A 203 17.83 15.28 15.28
C GLY A 203 19.10 15.84 14.62
N ASN A 204 19.63 15.17 13.60
CA ASN A 204 20.80 15.60 12.82
C ASN A 204 20.42 16.34 11.53
N SER A 205 19.12 16.56 11.29
CA SER A 205 18.66 17.18 10.06
C SER A 205 19.03 18.66 9.98
N ARG A 206 19.30 19.08 8.75
CA ARG A 206 19.50 20.49 8.41
C ARG A 206 18.48 20.85 7.34
N PHE A 207 18.01 22.06 7.35
CA PHE A 207 17.07 22.54 6.35
C PHE A 207 17.43 23.93 5.86
N ASP A 208 16.94 24.24 4.66
CA ASP A 208 17.03 25.57 4.07
C ASP A 208 15.68 25.93 3.45
N ARG A 209 15.48 27.18 3.16
CA ARG A 209 14.26 27.74 2.59
C ARG A 209 14.54 28.49 1.30
N VAL A 210 13.75 28.19 0.27
CA VAL A 210 13.74 28.95 -1.00
C VAL A 210 12.31 29.37 -1.31
N GLY A 211 12.05 30.66 -1.17
CA GLY A 211 10.69 31.18 -1.28
C GLY A 211 9.77 30.58 -0.24
N ASP A 212 8.82 29.80 -0.69
CA ASP A 212 7.85 29.05 0.13
C ASP A 212 8.14 27.54 0.22
N MET A 213 9.24 27.06 -0.37
CA MET A 213 9.71 25.68 -0.25
C MET A 213 10.69 25.51 0.92
N VAL A 214 10.46 24.51 1.74
CA VAL A 214 11.39 24.02 2.77
C VAL A 214 12.02 22.72 2.29
N ILE A 215 13.35 22.71 2.19
CA ILE A 215 14.14 21.55 1.83
C ILE A 215 14.97 21.09 3.02
N ALA A 216 14.92 19.80 3.34
CA ALA A 216 15.67 19.21 4.44
C ALA A 216 16.63 18.11 3.95
N VAL A 217 17.79 18.03 4.58
CA VAL A 217 18.77 16.97 4.37
C VAL A 217 19.22 16.39 5.71
N ALA A 218 19.51 15.10 5.74
CA ALA A 218 20.06 14.47 6.92
C ALA A 218 20.96 13.28 6.55
N GLU A 219 22.01 13.10 7.33
CA GLU A 219 22.76 11.86 7.35
C GLU A 219 22.19 10.94 8.43
N GLY A 220 21.91 9.68 8.04
CA GLY A 220 21.47 8.60 8.92
C GLY A 220 22.39 7.39 8.77
N LYS A 221 22.09 6.31 9.53
CA LYS A 221 22.81 5.04 9.41
C LYS A 221 21.99 3.94 8.70
N SER A 222 20.69 4.11 8.67
CA SER A 222 19.71 3.15 8.10
C SER A 222 18.32 3.78 8.11
N TYR A 223 17.36 3.12 7.47
CA TYR A 223 15.96 3.55 7.39
C TYR A 223 15.78 4.94 6.75
N GLU A 224 16.52 5.22 5.68
CA GLU A 224 16.55 6.51 4.99
C GLU A 224 15.15 6.94 4.54
N SER A 225 14.38 6.00 3.96
CA SER A 225 13.01 6.27 3.48
C SER A 225 12.04 6.60 4.62
N ALA A 226 12.15 5.94 5.77
CA ALA A 226 11.33 6.23 6.95
C ALA A 226 11.69 7.60 7.54
N SER A 227 12.99 7.92 7.57
CA SER A 227 13.49 9.22 8.01
C SER A 227 13.03 10.35 7.08
N CYS A 228 13.01 10.13 5.76
CA CYS A 228 12.42 11.09 4.81
C CYS A 228 10.96 11.37 5.15
N LYS A 229 10.15 10.32 5.37
CA LYS A 229 8.73 10.49 5.73
C LYS A 229 8.56 11.28 7.02
N ALA A 230 9.39 11.01 8.03
CA ALA A 230 9.36 11.74 9.30
C ALA A 230 9.66 13.23 9.10
N LEU A 231 10.70 13.59 8.33
CA LEU A 231 11.04 14.98 8.02
C LEU A 231 9.96 15.68 7.19
N MET A 232 9.31 14.97 6.26
CA MET A 232 8.13 15.49 5.55
C MET A 232 7.00 15.83 6.53
N THR A 233 6.73 14.96 7.50
CA THR A 233 5.73 15.18 8.56
C THR A 233 6.09 16.38 9.45
N CYS A 234 7.39 16.65 9.64
CA CYS A 234 7.85 17.86 10.34
C CYS A 234 7.68 19.16 9.54
N GLY A 235 7.28 19.08 8.26
CA GLY A 235 6.95 20.25 7.44
C GLY A 235 7.94 20.55 6.30
N ALA A 236 8.86 19.63 5.99
CA ALA A 236 9.71 19.78 4.81
C ALA A 236 8.91 19.43 3.54
N ASP A 237 9.11 20.19 2.46
CA ASP A 237 8.51 19.96 1.15
C ASP A 237 9.32 18.98 0.30
N VAL A 238 10.63 19.02 0.45
CA VAL A 238 11.57 18.10 -0.20
C VAL A 238 12.61 17.63 0.82
N VAL A 239 12.89 16.34 0.83
CA VAL A 239 13.80 15.72 1.78
C VAL A 239 14.76 14.78 1.08
N PHE A 240 16.03 14.84 1.46
CA PHE A 240 17.07 13.88 1.12
C PHE A 240 17.68 13.31 2.39
N VAL A 241 17.67 12.00 2.55
CA VAL A 241 18.36 11.31 3.64
C VAL A 241 19.33 10.31 3.04
N ALA A 242 20.58 10.35 3.48
CA ALA A 242 21.62 9.45 3.03
C ALA A 242 22.27 8.71 4.19
N SER A 243 22.81 7.53 3.92
CA SER A 243 23.64 6.75 4.83
C SER A 243 24.93 6.35 4.14
N GLN A 244 26.03 6.29 4.93
CA GLN A 244 27.34 5.87 4.50
C GLN A 244 27.65 4.47 5.05
N ARG A 245 28.15 3.59 4.19
CA ARG A 245 28.78 2.32 4.57
C ARG A 245 30.12 2.20 3.87
N ASP A 246 31.18 2.30 4.62
CA ASP A 246 32.54 2.35 4.08
C ASP A 246 32.66 3.47 3.02
N GLU A 247 33.00 3.13 1.78
CA GLU A 247 33.06 4.08 0.67
C GLU A 247 31.75 4.23 -0.10
N GLU A 248 30.76 3.37 0.17
CA GLU A 248 29.47 3.37 -0.49
C GLU A 248 28.43 4.20 0.27
N PHE A 249 27.62 4.95 -0.45
CA PHE A 249 26.47 5.63 0.11
C PHE A 249 25.17 5.14 -0.49
N ARG A 250 24.11 5.31 0.26
CA ARG A 250 22.73 5.12 -0.18
C ARG A 250 21.89 6.33 0.22
N LEU A 251 21.10 6.86 -0.72
CA LEU A 251 20.28 8.04 -0.54
C LEU A 251 18.84 7.75 -0.92
N SER A 252 17.90 8.22 -0.10
CA SER A 252 16.48 8.27 -0.39
C SER A 252 16.01 9.72 -0.44
N ALA A 253 15.10 10.02 -1.38
CA ALA A 253 14.51 11.32 -1.56
C ALA A 253 12.98 11.24 -1.57
N ARG A 254 12.33 12.27 -1.02
CA ARG A 254 10.87 12.45 -1.04
C ARG A 254 10.50 13.89 -1.33
N ALA A 255 9.40 14.10 -2.06
CA ALA A 255 8.81 15.42 -2.31
C ALA A 255 7.30 15.38 -2.07
N SER A 256 6.76 16.51 -1.62
CA SER A 256 5.33 16.69 -1.43
C SER A 256 4.60 16.73 -2.78
N GLN A 257 3.32 16.36 -2.79
CA GLN A 257 2.47 16.45 -3.98
C GLN A 257 2.41 17.87 -4.53
N GLU A 258 2.49 18.87 -3.66
CA GLU A 258 2.55 20.27 -4.08
C GLU A 258 3.79 20.58 -4.91
N MET A 259 4.97 20.11 -4.46
CA MET A 259 6.22 20.31 -5.21
C MET A 259 6.22 19.57 -6.54
N ILE A 260 5.64 18.37 -6.60
CA ILE A 260 5.48 17.63 -7.86
C ILE A 260 4.58 18.42 -8.83
N ARG A 261 3.42 18.90 -8.37
CA ARG A 261 2.52 19.74 -9.20
C ARG A 261 3.20 21.00 -9.70
N ARG A 262 4.10 21.56 -8.91
CA ARG A 262 4.89 22.76 -9.28
C ARG A 262 6.06 22.45 -10.22
N GLY A 263 6.30 21.16 -10.53
CA GLY A 263 7.28 20.74 -11.54
C GLY A 263 8.60 20.18 -10.99
N ILE A 264 8.73 19.99 -9.66
CA ILE A 264 9.89 19.28 -9.09
C ILE A 264 9.75 17.80 -9.41
N HIS A 265 10.78 17.19 -10.02
CA HIS A 265 10.83 15.79 -10.33
C HIS A 265 12.11 15.15 -9.78
N LEU A 266 12.01 14.47 -8.61
CA LEU A 266 13.17 13.94 -7.90
C LEU A 266 13.95 12.89 -8.71
N GLY A 267 13.24 12.06 -9.47
CA GLY A 267 13.87 11.06 -10.33
C GLY A 267 14.81 11.68 -11.36
N ASP A 268 14.41 12.78 -11.99
CA ASP A 268 15.25 13.49 -12.99
C ASP A 268 16.43 14.19 -12.31
N ILE A 269 16.19 14.80 -11.15
CA ILE A 269 17.25 15.46 -10.36
C ILE A 269 18.33 14.44 -9.99
N LEU A 270 17.94 13.28 -9.42
CA LEU A 270 18.90 12.27 -8.98
C LEU A 270 19.56 11.55 -10.16
N LYS A 271 18.85 11.34 -11.26
CA LYS A 271 19.43 10.79 -12.50
C LYS A 271 20.51 11.72 -13.04
N GLY A 272 20.24 13.00 -13.16
CA GLY A 272 21.21 13.99 -13.64
C GLY A 272 22.43 14.11 -12.74
N LEU A 273 22.24 14.05 -11.41
CA LEU A 273 23.36 14.02 -10.45
C LEU A 273 24.14 12.70 -10.56
N GLY A 274 23.46 11.57 -10.78
CA GLY A 274 24.11 10.27 -10.98
C GLY A 274 25.03 10.28 -12.20
N GLU A 275 24.58 10.85 -13.32
CA GLU A 275 25.38 11.01 -14.53
C GLU A 275 26.62 11.90 -14.30
N GLU A 276 26.49 12.98 -13.51
CA GLU A 276 27.59 13.90 -13.18
C GLU A 276 28.63 13.29 -12.24
N THR A 277 28.20 12.39 -11.35
CA THR A 277 29.04 11.83 -10.29
C THR A 277 29.43 10.37 -10.52
N SER A 278 29.03 9.79 -11.65
CA SER A 278 29.23 8.36 -11.99
C SER A 278 28.64 7.43 -10.91
N THR A 279 27.44 7.78 -10.40
CA THR A 279 26.67 7.00 -9.43
C THR A 279 25.31 6.62 -10.03
N ASP A 280 24.63 5.64 -9.43
CA ASP A 280 23.30 5.21 -9.89
C ASP A 280 22.21 6.01 -9.18
N GLY A 281 21.40 6.73 -9.95
CA GLY A 281 20.32 7.59 -9.43
C GLY A 281 19.10 7.61 -10.33
N GLY A 282 17.90 7.67 -9.70
CA GLY A 282 16.63 7.73 -10.43
C GLY A 282 15.41 7.48 -9.56
N GLY A 283 14.24 7.39 -10.21
CA GLY A 283 12.97 7.13 -9.53
C GLY A 283 11.82 7.95 -10.13
N HIS A 284 10.83 8.22 -9.29
CA HIS A 284 9.63 8.99 -9.66
C HIS A 284 9.72 10.45 -9.17
N GLY A 285 8.78 11.28 -9.60
CA GLY A 285 8.74 12.70 -9.20
C GLY A 285 8.70 12.93 -7.69
N GLY A 286 7.96 12.10 -6.94
CA GLY A 286 7.79 12.23 -5.49
C GLY A 286 8.66 11.30 -4.64
N ALA A 287 9.32 10.32 -5.25
CA ALA A 287 10.14 9.32 -4.56
C ALA A 287 11.28 8.84 -5.47
N ALA A 288 12.50 9.02 -5.02
CA ALA A 288 13.70 8.66 -5.79
C ALA A 288 14.79 8.14 -4.86
N GLY A 289 15.79 7.50 -5.45
CA GLY A 289 16.96 6.98 -4.74
C GLY A 289 18.23 7.19 -5.53
N MET A 290 19.36 7.11 -4.84
CA MET A 290 20.69 7.19 -5.40
C MET A 290 21.67 6.34 -4.60
N SER A 291 22.61 5.70 -5.25
CA SER A 291 23.65 4.92 -4.58
C SER A 291 24.95 4.93 -5.39
N GLY A 292 26.05 4.76 -4.71
CA GLY A 292 27.36 4.72 -5.33
C GLY A 292 28.50 4.93 -4.35
N ILE A 293 29.70 5.12 -4.88
CA ILE A 293 30.88 5.46 -4.09
C ILE A 293 30.99 6.98 -4.01
N GLY A 294 31.19 7.51 -2.80
CA GLY A 294 31.35 8.96 -2.61
C GLY A 294 31.08 9.41 -1.18
N ASP A 295 31.24 10.69 -0.97
CA ASP A 295 31.02 11.34 0.32
C ASP A 295 29.55 11.76 0.46
N VAL A 296 28.89 11.28 1.52
CA VAL A 296 27.46 11.55 1.80
C VAL A 296 27.19 13.04 1.96
N GLU A 297 28.04 13.76 2.66
CA GLU A 297 27.82 15.19 2.92
C GLU A 297 27.87 16.02 1.63
N ALA A 298 28.87 15.73 0.77
CA ALA A 298 28.97 16.36 -0.54
C ALA A 298 27.73 16.05 -1.40
N MET A 299 27.26 14.79 -1.38
CA MET A 299 26.11 14.37 -2.16
C MET A 299 24.81 15.03 -1.69
N LEU A 300 24.57 15.08 -0.38
CA LEU A 300 23.41 15.79 0.19
C LEU A 300 23.42 17.27 -0.16
N HIS A 301 24.60 17.90 -0.14
CA HIS A 301 24.75 19.28 -0.53
C HIS A 301 24.46 19.51 -2.03
N MET A 302 24.91 18.61 -2.90
CA MET A 302 24.60 18.67 -4.34
C MET A 302 23.11 18.51 -4.59
N CYS A 303 22.44 17.56 -3.95
CA CYS A 303 21.00 17.35 -4.05
C CYS A 303 20.22 18.61 -3.63
N MET A 304 20.57 19.19 -2.49
CA MET A 304 19.95 20.41 -2.00
C MET A 304 20.15 21.56 -2.99
N LYS A 305 21.37 21.83 -3.42
CA LYS A 305 21.67 22.92 -4.38
C LYS A 305 20.94 22.76 -5.71
N ARG A 306 20.94 21.55 -6.28
CA ARG A 306 20.27 21.28 -7.56
C ARG A 306 18.76 21.53 -7.44
N THR A 307 18.12 20.99 -6.39
CA THR A 307 16.70 21.20 -6.17
C THR A 307 16.34 22.66 -5.95
N MET A 308 17.12 23.39 -5.17
CA MET A 308 16.92 24.82 -4.94
C MET A 308 17.08 25.64 -6.25
N HIS A 309 18.01 25.26 -7.10
CA HIS A 309 18.20 25.89 -8.41
C HIS A 309 16.99 25.64 -9.31
N GLU A 310 16.56 24.39 -9.47
CA GLU A 310 15.41 24.05 -10.29
C GLU A 310 14.13 24.75 -9.83
N PHE A 311 13.89 24.77 -8.51
CA PHE A 311 12.74 25.48 -7.97
C PHE A 311 12.74 26.98 -8.30
N ARG A 312 13.90 27.64 -8.25
CA ARG A 312 14.03 29.06 -8.64
C ARG A 312 13.73 29.27 -10.13
N GLU A 313 14.19 28.36 -10.99
CA GLU A 313 13.94 28.46 -12.44
C GLU A 313 12.43 28.17 -12.75
N ILE A 314 11.79 27.24 -12.08
CA ILE A 314 10.35 27.01 -12.21
C ILE A 314 9.56 28.27 -11.80
N LYS A 315 9.92 28.87 -10.68
CA LYS A 315 9.26 30.09 -10.18
C LYS A 315 9.41 31.27 -11.16
N LYS A 316 10.58 31.47 -11.69
CA LYS A 316 10.80 32.52 -12.72
C LYS A 316 9.94 32.32 -13.98
N ARG A 317 9.78 31.05 -14.44
CA ARG A 317 8.94 30.73 -15.60
C ARG A 317 7.44 30.97 -15.29
N SER A 318 6.98 30.69 -14.10
CA SER A 318 5.59 30.94 -13.70
C SER A 318 5.27 32.43 -13.48
N GLU A 319 6.24 33.26 -13.18
CA GLU A 319 6.08 34.74 -13.08
C GLU A 319 6.09 35.43 -14.43
N LEU A 320 6.54 34.76 -15.51
CA LEU A 320 6.60 35.27 -16.87
C LEU A 320 5.44 34.80 -17.76
N SER A 321 4.64 33.86 -17.31
CA SER A 321 3.43 33.32 -17.96
C SER A 321 2.14 33.91 -17.38
#